data_768d63cdee7f4286c913f6542735a888
#
_entry.id   768d63cdee7f4286c913f6542735a888
#
_cell.length_a   1.000
_cell.length_b   1.000
_cell.length_c   1.000
_cell.angle_alpha   90.00
_cell.angle_beta   90.00
_cell.angle_gamma   90.00
#
_symmetry.space_group_name_H-M   'P 1'
#
loop_
_entity.id
_entity.type
_entity.pdbx_description
1 polymer ?
#
loop_
_entity_poly.entity_id
_entity_poly.type
_entity_poly.pdbx_seq_one_letter_code
_entity_poly.pdbx_strand_id
1 'polypeptide(L)'
;MFENLSDRLERSFKILKGEGKITEVNVAETLKDIRRALLDADVSYKVAKDFCDRVKQKAMGANVLTAVKPQQMMVKIVHDELADFMGSDAAGINVKGSPAVILVAGLNGSGKTTFSGKLALNLKSKKGMRVLLAACDTFRPAAIDQLKTLGEQIAVPVYSEEREKDPVKVALNAIGQAKREGISVVVVDTAGRLTVDQELMDEIKTLHAAVKPTESLFVVDAMTGQDAVESAKAFNEAIDYDGVVVTKMDGDTRGGCILSIKAVTGKPIKFVSTGEKMEALDIFYPSRIADRILGMGDVVSLVEKAQEQYDEKEARALKKKIAHNQFTFNEFYDQLQQVQKMGNMKDLAGMLPGMDKALKDVDIPDDAFKPTEAIIKSMTPYEKEHPECLNGSRRQRIAKGSGTTIADVNKLVKQFEQTRKMMKMAVDGSLQARLKGLRH
;
A
#
# COMPACT_ATOMS: atom_id res chain seq x y z
N MET A 1 3.55 -0.59 -9.80
CA MET A 1 3.91 -1.88 -9.17
C MET A 1 3.40 -3.03 -10.05
N PHE A 2 4.18 -4.07 -10.30
CA PHE A 2 3.85 -5.23 -11.14
C PHE A 2 3.54 -4.96 -12.64
N GLU A 3 3.65 -3.74 -13.15
CA GLU A 3 3.23 -3.37 -14.51
C GLU A 3 3.88 -4.27 -15.59
N ASN A 4 5.20 -4.46 -15.51
CA ASN A 4 5.93 -5.32 -16.43
C ASN A 4 5.46 -6.78 -16.35
N LEU A 5 5.22 -7.30 -15.14
CA LEU A 5 4.74 -8.66 -14.92
C LEU A 5 3.31 -8.81 -15.45
N SER A 6 2.42 -7.86 -15.14
CA SER A 6 1.03 -7.83 -15.59
C SER A 6 0.92 -7.81 -17.12
N ASP A 7 1.66 -6.93 -17.79
CA ASP A 7 1.66 -6.80 -19.25
C ASP A 7 2.14 -8.10 -19.94
N ARG A 8 3.15 -8.76 -19.36
CA ARG A 8 3.67 -10.02 -19.90
C ARG A 8 2.71 -11.18 -19.68
N LEU A 9 2.11 -11.29 -18.50
CA LEU A 9 1.11 -12.30 -18.22
C LEU A 9 -0.13 -12.14 -19.12
N GLU A 10 -0.60 -10.90 -19.30
CA GLU A 10 -1.71 -10.65 -20.22
C GLU A 10 -1.39 -11.10 -21.67
N ARG A 11 -0.15 -10.84 -22.14
CA ARG A 11 0.30 -11.31 -23.47
C ARG A 11 0.31 -12.84 -23.55
N SER A 12 0.80 -13.51 -22.50
CA SER A 12 0.84 -14.98 -22.45
C SER A 12 -0.57 -15.59 -22.52
N PHE A 13 -1.57 -14.96 -21.90
CA PHE A 13 -2.97 -15.40 -21.98
C PHE A 13 -3.61 -15.15 -23.36
N LYS A 14 -3.08 -14.23 -24.19
CA LYS A 14 -3.59 -13.99 -25.55
C LYS A 14 -3.35 -15.18 -26.49
N ILE A 15 -2.39 -16.03 -26.20
CA ILE A 15 -2.13 -17.29 -26.93
C ILE A 15 -3.37 -18.19 -26.90
N LEU A 16 -4.10 -18.18 -25.79
CA LEU A 16 -5.33 -18.97 -25.61
C LEU A 16 -6.59 -18.26 -26.15
N LYS A 17 -6.46 -17.08 -26.73
CA LYS A 17 -7.60 -16.33 -27.25
C LYS A 17 -8.07 -16.96 -28.57
N GLY A 18 -9.29 -17.46 -28.59
CA GLY A 18 -9.88 -18.13 -29.75
C GLY A 18 -9.75 -19.64 -29.73
N GLU A 19 -8.98 -20.20 -28.80
CA GLU A 19 -8.90 -21.65 -28.62
C GLU A 19 -10.20 -22.22 -28.04
N GLY A 20 -10.65 -23.31 -28.58
CA GLY A 20 -11.87 -24.00 -28.13
C GLY A 20 -11.64 -24.94 -26.94
N LYS A 21 -10.40 -25.35 -26.68
CA LYS A 21 -10.03 -26.31 -25.63
C LYS A 21 -8.65 -26.03 -25.07
N ILE A 22 -8.46 -26.38 -23.81
CA ILE A 22 -7.13 -26.44 -23.17
C ILE A 22 -6.46 -27.74 -23.68
N THR A 23 -5.32 -27.58 -24.33
CA THR A 23 -4.48 -28.70 -24.80
C THR A 23 -3.12 -28.64 -24.12
N GLU A 24 -2.42 -29.79 -24.07
CA GLU A 24 -1.08 -29.80 -23.47
C GLU A 24 -0.10 -28.87 -24.20
N VAL A 25 -0.25 -28.69 -25.51
CA VAL A 25 0.60 -27.84 -26.32
C VAL A 25 0.40 -26.36 -25.98
N ASN A 26 -0.85 -25.88 -25.98
CA ASN A 26 -1.13 -24.46 -25.70
C ASN A 26 -0.89 -24.08 -24.22
N VAL A 27 -1.07 -25.04 -23.30
CA VAL A 27 -0.68 -24.86 -21.88
C VAL A 27 0.84 -24.76 -21.75
N ALA A 28 1.60 -25.64 -22.41
CA ALA A 28 3.06 -25.62 -22.33
C ALA A 28 3.66 -24.33 -22.89
N GLU A 29 3.11 -23.80 -23.98
CA GLU A 29 3.52 -22.52 -24.57
C GLU A 29 3.21 -21.34 -23.63
N THR A 30 1.98 -21.27 -23.13
CA THR A 30 1.58 -20.24 -22.15
C THR A 30 2.45 -20.28 -20.90
N LEU A 31 2.74 -21.47 -20.35
CA LEU A 31 3.58 -21.63 -19.16
C LEU A 31 5.05 -21.25 -19.40
N LYS A 32 5.56 -21.45 -20.61
CA LYS A 32 6.90 -20.99 -20.99
C LYS A 32 7.01 -19.47 -20.90
N ASP A 33 6.00 -18.76 -21.38
CA ASP A 33 5.96 -17.29 -21.34
C ASP A 33 5.71 -16.77 -19.91
N ILE A 34 4.83 -17.42 -19.15
CA ILE A 34 4.62 -17.11 -17.73
C ILE A 34 5.92 -17.27 -16.93
N ARG A 35 6.65 -18.39 -17.13
CA ARG A 35 7.94 -18.60 -16.46
C ARG A 35 8.93 -17.49 -16.81
N ARG A 36 9.03 -17.09 -18.07
CA ARG A 36 9.89 -15.98 -18.48
C ARG A 36 9.47 -14.68 -17.81
N ALA A 37 8.17 -14.38 -17.75
CA ALA A 37 7.64 -13.20 -17.08
C ALA A 37 8.00 -13.16 -15.59
N LEU A 38 7.90 -14.29 -14.89
CA LEU A 38 8.29 -14.42 -13.49
C LEU A 38 9.80 -14.22 -13.27
N LEU A 39 10.64 -14.80 -14.13
CA LEU A 39 12.10 -14.62 -14.06
C LEU A 39 12.51 -13.17 -14.31
N ASP A 40 11.89 -12.50 -15.29
CA ASP A 40 12.12 -11.09 -15.60
C ASP A 40 11.61 -10.17 -14.47
N ALA A 41 10.70 -10.66 -13.63
CA ALA A 41 10.23 -10.00 -12.42
C ALA A 41 11.09 -10.32 -11.17
N ASP A 42 12.28 -10.91 -11.34
CA ASP A 42 13.20 -11.31 -10.26
C ASP A 42 12.66 -12.43 -9.34
N VAL A 43 11.75 -13.28 -9.83
CA VAL A 43 11.39 -14.52 -9.14
C VAL A 43 12.51 -15.54 -9.35
N SER A 44 12.93 -16.27 -8.30
CA SER A 44 13.96 -17.29 -8.44
C SER A 44 13.52 -18.40 -9.40
N TYR A 45 14.49 -18.98 -10.14
CA TYR A 45 14.19 -20.04 -11.12
C TYR A 45 13.45 -21.23 -10.51
N LYS A 46 13.85 -21.65 -9.31
CA LYS A 46 13.21 -22.76 -8.59
C LYS A 46 11.74 -22.45 -8.32
N VAL A 47 11.45 -21.26 -7.77
CA VAL A 47 10.10 -20.82 -7.44
C VAL A 47 9.25 -20.68 -8.71
N ALA A 48 9.78 -20.07 -9.77
CA ALA A 48 9.08 -19.92 -11.05
C ALA A 48 8.78 -21.29 -11.72
N LYS A 49 9.69 -22.27 -11.58
CA LYS A 49 9.48 -23.62 -12.07
C LYS A 49 8.38 -24.32 -11.28
N ASP A 50 8.48 -24.32 -9.95
CA ASP A 50 7.49 -24.98 -9.07
C ASP A 50 6.08 -24.39 -9.29
N PHE A 51 5.99 -23.07 -9.45
CA PHE A 51 4.74 -22.41 -9.81
C PHE A 51 4.16 -22.92 -11.13
N CYS A 52 4.96 -22.92 -12.21
CA CYS A 52 4.51 -23.40 -13.51
C CYS A 52 4.11 -24.87 -13.50
N ASP A 53 4.82 -25.72 -12.75
CA ASP A 53 4.51 -27.14 -12.63
C ASP A 53 3.16 -27.35 -11.94
N ARG A 54 2.84 -26.60 -10.88
CA ARG A 54 1.53 -26.62 -10.20
C ARG A 54 0.41 -26.10 -11.10
N VAL A 55 0.63 -24.99 -11.80
CA VAL A 55 -0.36 -24.47 -12.78
C VAL A 55 -0.61 -25.50 -13.87
N LYS A 56 0.44 -26.20 -14.38
CA LYS A 56 0.28 -27.28 -15.37
C LYS A 56 -0.61 -28.39 -14.82
N GLN A 57 -0.34 -28.87 -13.62
CA GLN A 57 -1.14 -29.95 -13.00
C GLN A 57 -2.62 -29.55 -12.83
N LYS A 58 -2.89 -28.33 -12.35
CA LYS A 58 -4.26 -27.82 -12.20
C LYS A 58 -4.95 -27.64 -13.55
N ALA A 59 -4.26 -27.13 -14.56
CA ALA A 59 -4.81 -26.92 -15.90
C ALA A 59 -5.13 -28.24 -16.62
N MET A 60 -4.28 -29.24 -16.51
CA MET A 60 -4.49 -30.57 -17.12
C MET A 60 -5.52 -31.43 -16.38
N GLY A 61 -5.68 -31.23 -15.06
CA GLY A 61 -6.69 -31.91 -14.24
C GLY A 61 -8.07 -31.23 -14.24
N ALA A 62 -8.16 -30.01 -14.75
CA ALA A 62 -9.42 -29.29 -14.79
C ALA A 62 -10.33 -29.90 -15.89
N ASN A 63 -11.44 -30.52 -15.48
CA ASN A 63 -12.54 -30.75 -16.42
C ASN A 63 -13.06 -29.39 -16.87
N VAL A 64 -12.69 -28.99 -18.10
CA VAL A 64 -13.15 -27.74 -18.68
C VAL A 64 -14.67 -27.80 -18.75
N LEU A 65 -15.33 -27.13 -17.81
CA LEU A 65 -16.77 -26.91 -17.89
C LEU A 65 -17.01 -26.22 -19.27
N THR A 66 -17.81 -26.84 -20.10
CA THR A 66 -18.13 -26.43 -21.49
C THR A 66 -18.61 -24.97 -21.60
N ALA A 67 -18.93 -24.34 -20.46
CA ALA A 67 -19.44 -22.95 -20.39
C ALA A 67 -18.34 -21.87 -20.18
N VAL A 68 -17.08 -22.23 -19.89
CA VAL A 68 -16.01 -21.27 -19.59
C VAL A 68 -14.93 -21.31 -20.69
N LYS A 69 -14.53 -20.14 -21.19
CA LYS A 69 -13.47 -20.03 -22.20
C LYS A 69 -12.12 -20.48 -21.63
N PRO A 70 -11.29 -21.24 -22.40
CA PRO A 70 -9.97 -21.71 -21.96
C PRO A 70 -9.08 -20.62 -21.36
N GLN A 71 -9.07 -19.44 -21.96
CA GLN A 71 -8.33 -18.28 -21.47
C GLN A 71 -8.80 -17.87 -20.05
N GLN A 72 -10.10 -17.81 -19.80
CA GLN A 72 -10.65 -17.42 -18.49
C GLN A 72 -10.33 -18.46 -17.41
N MET A 73 -10.38 -19.73 -17.78
CA MET A 73 -10.00 -20.85 -16.88
C MET A 73 -8.52 -20.75 -16.52
N MET A 74 -7.63 -20.50 -17.49
CA MET A 74 -6.20 -20.38 -17.23
C MET A 74 -5.90 -19.17 -16.33
N VAL A 75 -6.52 -18.00 -16.58
CA VAL A 75 -6.39 -16.82 -15.73
C VAL A 75 -6.81 -17.14 -14.29
N LYS A 76 -7.93 -17.85 -14.11
CA LYS A 76 -8.38 -18.26 -12.78
C LYS A 76 -7.38 -19.19 -12.10
N ILE A 77 -6.88 -20.21 -12.80
CA ILE A 77 -5.89 -21.15 -12.25
C ILE A 77 -4.62 -20.42 -11.85
N VAL A 78 -4.12 -19.50 -12.67
CA VAL A 78 -2.92 -18.70 -12.36
C VAL A 78 -3.18 -17.75 -11.19
N HIS A 79 -4.35 -17.12 -11.12
CA HIS A 79 -4.76 -16.29 -9.99
C HIS A 79 -4.74 -17.06 -8.67
N ASP A 80 -5.44 -18.21 -8.64
CA ASP A 80 -5.55 -19.02 -7.44
C ASP A 80 -4.17 -19.56 -6.99
N GLU A 81 -3.31 -19.93 -7.97
CA GLU A 81 -1.95 -20.38 -7.66
C GLU A 81 -1.05 -19.23 -7.17
N LEU A 82 -1.18 -18.02 -7.72
CA LEU A 82 -0.48 -16.83 -7.20
C LEU A 82 -0.88 -16.55 -5.75
N ALA A 83 -2.18 -16.57 -5.46
CA ALA A 83 -2.68 -16.37 -4.11
C ALA A 83 -2.15 -17.43 -3.14
N ASP A 84 -2.18 -18.72 -3.54
CA ASP A 84 -1.67 -19.85 -2.74
C ASP A 84 -0.15 -19.72 -2.47
N PHE A 85 0.63 -19.32 -3.49
CA PHE A 85 2.07 -19.09 -3.35
C PHE A 85 2.40 -17.98 -2.35
N MET A 86 1.56 -16.96 -2.29
CA MET A 86 1.71 -15.83 -1.37
C MET A 86 1.12 -16.11 0.02
N GLY A 87 0.37 -17.20 0.21
CA GLY A 87 -0.11 -17.63 1.52
C GLY A 87 -1.62 -17.77 1.67
N SER A 88 -2.39 -17.75 0.58
CA SER A 88 -3.86 -17.89 0.50
C SER A 88 -4.64 -16.81 1.27
N ASP A 89 -4.43 -16.70 2.58
CA ASP A 89 -5.15 -15.78 3.47
C ASP A 89 -4.23 -14.72 4.07
N ALA A 90 -4.84 -13.61 4.50
CA ALA A 90 -4.14 -12.57 5.23
C ALA A 90 -3.72 -13.05 6.62
N ALA A 91 -2.45 -12.84 6.97
CA ALA A 91 -1.92 -13.18 8.28
C ALA A 91 -1.99 -11.97 9.23
N GLY A 92 -2.71 -12.11 10.33
CA GLY A 92 -2.81 -11.10 11.36
C GLY A 92 -1.53 -10.94 12.19
N ILE A 93 -1.39 -9.78 12.85
CA ILE A 93 -0.34 -9.54 13.83
C ILE A 93 -0.79 -10.02 15.21
N ASN A 94 0.09 -10.69 15.94
CA ASN A 94 -0.14 -11.11 17.31
C ASN A 94 0.22 -9.98 18.29
N VAL A 95 -0.78 -9.43 18.95
CA VAL A 95 -0.64 -8.36 19.95
C VAL A 95 -1.13 -8.80 21.34
N LYS A 96 -1.09 -10.12 21.61
CA LYS A 96 -1.48 -10.68 22.90
C LYS A 96 -0.32 -10.53 23.89
N GLY A 97 -0.60 -9.91 25.05
CA GLY A 97 0.41 -9.68 26.10
C GLY A 97 0.15 -8.40 26.86
N SER A 98 0.91 -8.17 27.93
CA SER A 98 0.80 -6.98 28.76
C SER A 98 2.18 -6.55 29.29
N PRO A 99 2.93 -5.80 28.49
CA PRO A 99 2.70 -5.43 27.09
C PRO A 99 2.99 -6.59 26.11
N ALA A 100 2.38 -6.54 24.91
CA ALA A 100 2.86 -7.30 23.78
C ALA A 100 4.16 -6.66 23.25
N VAL A 101 5.16 -7.46 22.95
CA VAL A 101 6.46 -6.99 22.44
C VAL A 101 6.59 -7.37 20.96
N ILE A 102 6.72 -6.38 20.10
CA ILE A 102 6.91 -6.55 18.66
C ILE A 102 8.34 -6.20 18.31
N LEU A 103 9.11 -7.17 17.86
CA LEU A 103 10.49 -6.97 17.40
C LEU A 103 10.51 -6.69 15.91
N VAL A 104 11.15 -5.59 15.50
CA VAL A 104 11.30 -5.19 14.09
C VAL A 104 12.74 -5.34 13.68
N ALA A 105 13.04 -6.29 12.79
CA ALA A 105 14.38 -6.64 12.33
C ALA A 105 14.52 -6.46 10.80
N GLY A 106 15.75 -6.31 10.30
CA GLY A 106 16.06 -6.18 8.87
C GLY A 106 17.33 -5.40 8.60
N LEU A 107 17.72 -5.30 7.32
CA LEU A 107 18.93 -4.58 6.90
C LEU A 107 18.79 -3.05 6.95
N ASN A 108 19.91 -2.34 6.85
CA ASN A 108 19.90 -0.88 6.70
C ASN A 108 19.14 -0.46 5.44
N GLY A 109 18.35 0.62 5.55
CA GLY A 109 17.58 1.14 4.43
C GLY A 109 16.33 0.34 4.10
N SER A 110 16.05 -0.80 4.76
CA SER A 110 14.82 -1.57 4.52
C SER A 110 13.54 -0.89 5.02
N GLY A 111 13.65 0.22 5.74
CA GLY A 111 12.49 0.97 6.22
C GLY A 111 11.97 0.56 7.60
N LYS A 112 12.76 -0.11 8.44
CA LYS A 112 12.39 -0.55 9.80
C LYS A 112 11.80 0.57 10.65
N THR A 113 12.54 1.66 10.81
CA THR A 113 12.16 2.81 11.65
C THR A 113 10.86 3.45 11.17
N THR A 114 10.73 3.66 9.86
CA THR A 114 9.48 4.17 9.26
C THR A 114 8.32 3.19 9.45
N PHE A 115 8.57 1.89 9.26
CA PHE A 115 7.58 0.86 9.50
C PHE A 115 7.16 0.80 10.98
N SER A 116 8.10 0.90 11.93
CA SER A 116 7.82 0.94 13.37
C SER A 116 6.85 2.08 13.70
N GLY A 117 7.06 3.27 13.13
CA GLY A 117 6.14 4.40 13.26
C GLY A 117 4.76 4.13 12.63
N LYS A 118 4.72 3.62 11.39
CA LYS A 118 3.46 3.27 10.71
C LYS A 118 2.66 2.21 11.46
N LEU A 119 3.34 1.18 11.99
CA LEU A 119 2.71 0.14 12.80
C LEU A 119 2.14 0.72 14.09
N ALA A 120 2.90 1.58 14.77
CA ALA A 120 2.45 2.23 15.99
C ALA A 120 1.20 3.09 15.74
N LEU A 121 1.17 3.87 14.66
CA LEU A 121 0.00 4.64 14.25
C LEU A 121 -1.20 3.72 13.95
N ASN A 122 -0.99 2.65 13.21
CA ASN A 122 -2.03 1.67 12.87
C ASN A 122 -2.65 1.02 14.11
N LEU A 123 -1.81 0.56 15.06
CA LEU A 123 -2.27 -0.04 16.31
C LEU A 123 -3.01 0.97 17.21
N LYS A 124 -2.55 2.22 17.26
CA LYS A 124 -3.20 3.29 18.00
C LYS A 124 -4.54 3.67 17.38
N SER A 125 -4.59 3.94 16.06
CA SER A 125 -5.77 4.48 15.38
C SER A 125 -6.84 3.42 15.11
N LYS A 126 -6.42 2.23 14.61
CA LYS A 126 -7.37 1.18 14.20
C LYS A 126 -7.73 0.21 15.32
N LYS A 127 -6.84 0.00 16.31
CA LYS A 127 -7.08 -0.92 17.42
C LYS A 127 -7.22 -0.24 18.79
N GLY A 128 -7.10 1.08 18.86
CA GLY A 128 -7.22 1.84 20.12
C GLY A 128 -6.17 1.49 21.17
N MET A 129 -5.01 0.95 20.77
CA MET A 129 -3.97 0.48 21.67
C MET A 129 -3.05 1.61 22.12
N ARG A 130 -2.57 1.53 23.38
CA ARG A 130 -1.47 2.37 23.86
C ARG A 130 -0.16 1.74 23.44
N VAL A 131 0.65 2.46 22.65
CA VAL A 131 1.90 1.97 22.07
C VAL A 131 3.07 2.77 22.58
N LEU A 132 4.21 2.11 22.82
CA LEU A 132 5.52 2.70 23.08
C LEU A 132 6.49 2.24 21.97
N LEU A 133 7.22 3.18 21.38
CA LEU A 133 8.33 2.87 20.47
C LEU A 133 9.62 2.78 21.30
N ALA A 134 10.45 1.74 21.11
CA ALA A 134 11.74 1.60 21.76
C ALA A 134 12.87 1.75 20.72
N ALA A 135 13.71 2.77 20.92
CA ALA A 135 14.82 3.10 20.01
C ALA A 135 16.06 2.24 20.34
N CYS A 136 16.14 1.04 19.76
CA CYS A 136 17.22 0.09 20.01
C CYS A 136 18.32 0.11 18.91
N ASP A 137 18.30 1.06 17.95
CA ASP A 137 19.44 1.35 17.08
C ASP A 137 20.42 2.29 17.81
N THR A 138 21.15 1.72 18.77
CA THR A 138 22.05 2.47 19.68
C THR A 138 23.35 2.91 19.04
N PHE A 139 23.66 2.39 17.84
CA PHE A 139 24.89 2.72 17.11
C PHE A 139 24.77 3.98 16.25
N ARG A 140 23.53 4.35 15.88
CA ARG A 140 23.27 5.50 15.01
C ARG A 140 22.39 6.54 15.71
N PRO A 141 22.99 7.59 16.28
CA PRO A 141 22.23 8.66 16.95
C PRO A 141 21.11 9.23 16.07
N ALA A 142 21.39 9.44 14.78
CA ALA A 142 20.38 9.93 13.84
C ALA A 142 19.15 9.01 13.71
N ALA A 143 19.27 7.70 13.93
CA ALA A 143 18.13 6.79 13.90
C ALA A 143 17.24 6.97 15.13
N ILE A 144 17.84 7.24 16.30
CA ILE A 144 17.10 7.57 17.54
C ILE A 144 16.31 8.86 17.33
N ASP A 145 16.95 9.91 16.78
CA ASP A 145 16.30 11.21 16.54
C ASP A 145 15.18 11.07 15.48
N GLN A 146 15.41 10.26 14.45
CA GLN A 146 14.39 9.94 13.47
C GLN A 146 13.16 9.29 14.11
N LEU A 147 13.37 8.29 14.98
CA LEU A 147 12.25 7.62 15.66
C LEU A 147 11.51 8.58 16.62
N LYS A 148 12.23 9.47 17.33
CA LYS A 148 11.63 10.53 18.17
C LYS A 148 10.75 11.45 17.32
N THR A 149 11.26 11.96 16.20
CA THR A 149 10.50 12.82 15.27
C THR A 149 9.23 12.14 14.76
N LEU A 150 9.33 10.86 14.38
CA LEU A 150 8.17 10.08 13.95
C LEU A 150 7.17 9.89 15.11
N GLY A 151 7.67 9.60 16.33
CA GLY A 151 6.83 9.48 17.52
C GLY A 151 6.04 10.76 17.82
N GLU A 152 6.68 11.91 17.71
CA GLU A 152 6.03 13.23 17.88
C GLU A 152 4.96 13.45 16.81
N GLN A 153 5.29 13.17 15.54
CA GLN A 153 4.36 13.33 14.41
C GLN A 153 3.07 12.53 14.60
N ILE A 154 3.17 11.31 15.12
CA ILE A 154 2.01 10.41 15.34
C ILE A 154 1.47 10.46 16.77
N ALA A 155 2.03 11.31 17.63
CA ALA A 155 1.72 11.41 19.05
C ALA A 155 1.77 10.05 19.78
N VAL A 156 2.89 9.31 19.58
CA VAL A 156 3.23 8.06 20.26
C VAL A 156 4.54 8.26 21.03
N PRO A 157 4.60 7.90 22.34
CA PRO A 157 5.82 8.05 23.13
C PRO A 157 6.95 7.15 22.58
N VAL A 158 8.18 7.67 22.68
CA VAL A 158 9.41 6.96 22.32
C VAL A 158 10.31 6.83 23.53
N TYR A 159 10.71 5.60 23.83
CA TYR A 159 11.74 5.32 24.83
C TYR A 159 13.12 5.29 24.16
N SER A 160 14.07 6.01 24.72
CA SER A 160 15.45 6.02 24.26
C SER A 160 16.41 6.30 25.41
N GLU A 161 17.60 5.72 25.34
CA GLU A 161 18.72 5.97 26.27
C GLU A 161 19.97 6.37 25.48
N GLU A 162 20.29 7.64 25.42
CA GLU A 162 21.38 8.17 24.57
C GLU A 162 22.78 7.67 24.95
N ARG A 163 22.98 7.32 26.23
CA ARG A 163 24.26 6.88 26.77
C ARG A 163 24.44 5.35 26.81
N GLU A 164 23.33 4.61 26.70
CA GLU A 164 23.39 3.14 26.69
C GLU A 164 23.67 2.63 25.26
N LYS A 165 24.67 1.77 25.17
CA LYS A 165 25.09 1.14 23.91
C LYS A 165 24.52 -0.27 23.72
N ASP A 166 24.03 -0.88 24.80
CA ASP A 166 23.47 -2.22 24.76
C ASP A 166 21.98 -2.17 24.38
N PRO A 167 21.61 -2.60 23.17
CA PRO A 167 20.22 -2.57 22.73
C PRO A 167 19.30 -3.47 23.57
N VAL A 168 19.83 -4.52 24.19
CA VAL A 168 19.08 -5.41 25.06
C VAL A 168 18.62 -4.67 26.32
N LYS A 169 19.50 -3.89 26.95
CA LYS A 169 19.11 -3.10 28.13
C LYS A 169 18.06 -2.06 27.80
N VAL A 170 18.24 -1.33 26.67
CA VAL A 170 17.27 -0.33 26.21
C VAL A 170 15.89 -0.98 26.00
N ALA A 171 15.84 -2.13 25.33
CA ALA A 171 14.59 -2.84 25.09
C ALA A 171 13.91 -3.32 26.39
N LEU A 172 14.68 -3.92 27.30
CA LEU A 172 14.16 -4.40 28.60
C LEU A 172 13.67 -3.25 29.48
N ASN A 173 14.36 -2.12 29.50
CA ASN A 173 13.96 -0.93 30.23
C ASN A 173 12.68 -0.31 29.65
N ALA A 174 12.55 -0.26 28.31
CA ALA A 174 11.32 0.15 27.62
C ALA A 174 10.13 -0.75 27.98
N ILE A 175 10.33 -2.07 27.98
CA ILE A 175 9.30 -3.04 28.41
C ILE A 175 8.94 -2.82 29.88
N GLY A 176 9.93 -2.57 30.75
CA GLY A 176 9.72 -2.24 32.15
C GLY A 176 8.90 -0.97 32.36
N GLN A 177 9.17 0.09 31.58
CA GLN A 177 8.37 1.32 31.58
C GLN A 177 6.94 1.04 31.11
N ALA A 178 6.78 0.32 30.01
CA ALA A 178 5.48 -0.03 29.46
C ALA A 178 4.59 -0.75 30.49
N LYS A 179 5.17 -1.69 31.27
CA LYS A 179 4.46 -2.38 32.35
C LYS A 179 4.01 -1.41 33.43
N ARG A 180 4.86 -0.49 33.88
CA ARG A 180 4.52 0.49 34.93
C ARG A 180 3.43 1.47 34.48
N GLU A 181 3.44 1.85 33.20
CA GLU A 181 2.50 2.84 32.67
C GLU A 181 1.23 2.21 32.05
N GLY A 182 1.10 0.88 32.07
CA GLY A 182 -0.04 0.16 31.51
C GLY A 182 -0.14 0.33 29.98
N ILE A 183 1.01 0.41 29.29
CA ILE A 183 1.08 0.44 27.82
C ILE A 183 0.84 -0.96 27.30
N SER A 184 0.02 -1.06 26.23
CA SER A 184 -0.42 -2.36 25.70
C SER A 184 0.60 -3.01 24.79
N VAL A 185 1.39 -2.21 24.04
CA VAL A 185 2.32 -2.71 23.02
C VAL A 185 3.62 -1.94 23.07
N VAL A 186 4.75 -2.66 22.98
CA VAL A 186 6.09 -2.09 22.76
C VAL A 186 6.58 -2.53 21.40
N VAL A 187 6.90 -1.58 20.52
CA VAL A 187 7.54 -1.84 19.24
C VAL A 187 9.03 -1.56 19.36
N VAL A 188 9.84 -2.58 19.23
CA VAL A 188 11.31 -2.52 19.35
C VAL A 188 11.91 -2.31 17.99
N ASP A 189 12.39 -1.09 17.70
CA ASP A 189 13.08 -0.72 16.46
C ASP A 189 14.57 -1.02 16.59
N THR A 190 15.08 -2.01 15.84
CA THR A 190 16.45 -2.49 15.97
C THR A 190 17.41 -1.84 14.99
N ALA A 191 18.70 -1.91 15.29
CA ALA A 191 19.74 -1.58 14.33
C ALA A 191 19.65 -2.48 13.09
N GLY A 192 20.22 -2.00 11.99
CA GLY A 192 20.48 -2.80 10.82
C GLY A 192 21.94 -2.64 10.39
N ARG A 193 22.40 -3.51 9.53
CA ARG A 193 23.68 -3.39 8.84
C ARG A 193 23.48 -3.41 7.33
N LEU A 194 24.50 -3.07 6.56
CA LEU A 194 24.40 -3.03 5.11
C LEU A 194 24.24 -4.44 4.49
N THR A 195 24.84 -5.42 5.15
CA THR A 195 24.84 -6.82 4.71
C THR A 195 24.52 -7.75 5.88
N VAL A 196 24.11 -8.96 5.53
CA VAL A 196 23.99 -10.05 6.50
C VAL A 196 25.38 -10.51 6.89
N ASP A 197 25.78 -10.26 8.13
CA ASP A 197 27.03 -10.72 8.72
C ASP A 197 26.79 -11.42 10.07
N GLN A 198 27.81 -12.13 10.57
CA GLN A 198 27.69 -12.91 11.80
C GLN A 198 27.40 -12.02 13.02
N GLU A 199 27.98 -10.83 13.07
CA GLU A 199 27.82 -9.92 14.19
C GLU A 199 26.37 -9.39 14.30
N LEU A 200 25.74 -9.06 13.16
CA LEU A 200 24.31 -8.69 13.11
C LEU A 200 23.44 -9.87 13.57
N MET A 201 23.73 -11.07 13.07
CA MET A 201 22.94 -12.25 13.43
C MET A 201 23.05 -12.60 14.91
N ASP A 202 24.22 -12.45 15.53
CA ASP A 202 24.41 -12.70 16.94
C ASP A 202 23.75 -11.61 17.82
N GLU A 203 23.81 -10.35 17.40
CA GLU A 203 23.12 -9.24 18.06
C GLU A 203 21.62 -9.47 18.07
N ILE A 204 21.01 -9.75 16.91
CA ILE A 204 19.57 -9.94 16.81
C ILE A 204 19.08 -11.19 17.54
N LYS A 205 19.87 -12.28 17.55
CA LYS A 205 19.59 -13.49 18.36
C LYS A 205 19.58 -13.18 19.83
N THR A 206 20.60 -12.43 20.31
CA THR A 206 20.73 -12.05 21.70
C THR A 206 19.56 -11.18 22.15
N LEU A 207 19.22 -10.18 21.35
CA LEU A 207 18.08 -9.30 21.61
C LEU A 207 16.76 -10.09 21.63
N HIS A 208 16.51 -10.92 20.61
CA HIS A 208 15.33 -11.76 20.50
C HIS A 208 15.16 -12.69 21.72
N ALA A 209 16.24 -13.38 22.13
CA ALA A 209 16.23 -14.27 23.29
C ALA A 209 15.94 -13.53 24.60
N ALA A 210 16.45 -12.29 24.75
CA ALA A 210 16.29 -11.48 25.94
C ALA A 210 14.85 -10.89 26.06
N VAL A 211 14.31 -10.33 24.98
CA VAL A 211 12.99 -9.66 25.01
C VAL A 211 11.82 -10.63 24.87
N LYS A 212 12.07 -11.83 24.34
CA LYS A 212 11.04 -12.87 24.07
C LYS A 212 9.81 -12.27 23.41
N PRO A 213 9.94 -11.76 22.19
CA PRO A 213 8.88 -11.01 21.54
C PRO A 213 7.61 -11.85 21.38
N THR A 214 6.47 -11.19 21.45
CA THR A 214 5.17 -11.78 21.12
C THR A 214 5.02 -11.96 19.61
N GLU A 215 5.70 -11.10 18.87
CA GLU A 215 5.72 -11.05 17.41
C GLU A 215 7.07 -10.53 16.94
N SER A 216 7.69 -11.24 15.99
CA SER A 216 8.93 -10.84 15.33
C SER A 216 8.66 -10.58 13.86
N LEU A 217 8.95 -9.38 13.38
CA LEU A 217 8.69 -8.97 12.00
C LEU A 217 10.01 -8.67 11.27
N PHE A 218 10.22 -9.34 10.17
CA PHE A 218 11.34 -9.07 9.26
C PHE A 218 10.91 -8.04 8.21
N VAL A 219 11.61 -6.90 8.15
CA VAL A 219 11.32 -5.81 7.21
C VAL A 219 12.29 -5.86 6.06
N VAL A 220 11.76 -5.91 4.85
CA VAL A 220 12.52 -6.01 3.61
C VAL A 220 12.09 -4.95 2.60
N ASP A 221 13.04 -4.45 1.83
CA ASP A 221 12.84 -3.52 0.73
C ASP A 221 12.49 -4.29 -0.55
N ALA A 222 11.34 -4.01 -1.14
CA ALA A 222 10.90 -4.65 -2.38
C ALA A 222 11.84 -4.40 -3.58
N MET A 223 12.64 -3.33 -3.53
CA MET A 223 13.55 -2.95 -4.61
C MET A 223 14.83 -3.78 -4.64
N THR A 224 15.15 -4.52 -3.59
CA THR A 224 16.40 -5.30 -3.49
C THR A 224 16.35 -6.66 -4.21
N GLY A 225 15.22 -7.02 -4.81
CA GLY A 225 15.09 -8.22 -5.65
C GLY A 225 15.45 -9.52 -4.92
N GLN A 226 16.39 -10.28 -5.47
CA GLN A 226 16.81 -11.58 -4.89
C GLN A 226 17.59 -11.43 -3.56
N ASP A 227 18.29 -10.33 -3.32
CA ASP A 227 18.97 -10.07 -2.04
C ASP A 227 17.97 -10.01 -0.88
N ALA A 228 16.73 -9.56 -1.17
CA ALA A 228 15.62 -9.62 -0.22
C ALA A 228 15.34 -11.05 0.26
N VAL A 229 15.37 -12.00 -0.67
CA VAL A 229 15.08 -13.43 -0.40
C VAL A 229 16.18 -14.08 0.43
N GLU A 230 17.44 -13.82 0.07
CA GLU A 230 18.60 -14.35 0.83
C GLU A 230 18.65 -13.77 2.24
N SER A 231 18.41 -12.47 2.38
CA SER A 231 18.32 -11.82 3.70
C SER A 231 17.17 -12.40 4.52
N ALA A 232 15.98 -12.58 3.92
CA ALA A 232 14.83 -13.17 4.58
C ALA A 232 15.14 -14.59 5.10
N LYS A 233 15.83 -15.39 4.31
CA LYS A 233 16.27 -16.74 4.71
C LYS A 233 17.21 -16.70 5.90
N ALA A 234 18.27 -15.86 5.85
CA ALA A 234 19.25 -15.75 6.92
C ALA A 234 18.63 -15.29 8.25
N PHE A 235 17.74 -14.28 8.23
CA PHE A 235 17.01 -13.85 9.42
C PHE A 235 16.05 -14.92 9.94
N ASN A 236 15.41 -15.69 9.06
CA ASN A 236 14.54 -16.80 9.45
C ASN A 236 15.33 -17.90 10.17
N GLU A 237 16.50 -18.25 9.67
CA GLU A 237 17.41 -19.22 10.31
C GLU A 237 17.93 -18.69 11.67
N ALA A 238 18.09 -17.37 11.81
CA ALA A 238 18.62 -16.77 13.03
C ALA A 238 17.59 -16.67 14.16
N ILE A 239 16.37 -16.22 13.89
CA ILE A 239 15.38 -15.86 14.93
C ILE A 239 13.99 -16.47 14.69
N ASP A 240 13.80 -17.26 13.63
CA ASP A 240 12.50 -17.88 13.28
C ASP A 240 11.33 -16.88 13.37
N TYR A 241 11.46 -15.72 12.69
CA TYR A 241 10.49 -14.63 12.77
C TYR A 241 9.07 -15.06 12.34
N ASP A 242 8.04 -14.32 12.82
CA ASP A 242 6.63 -14.69 12.64
C ASP A 242 6.03 -14.17 11.33
N GLY A 243 6.63 -13.17 10.72
CA GLY A 243 6.11 -12.61 9.48
C GLY A 243 7.04 -11.60 8.81
N VAL A 244 6.73 -11.32 7.57
CA VAL A 244 7.48 -10.39 6.72
C VAL A 244 6.69 -9.13 6.46
N VAL A 245 7.39 -8.02 6.41
CA VAL A 245 6.89 -6.70 5.99
C VAL A 245 7.64 -6.27 4.74
N VAL A 246 6.92 -5.99 3.68
CA VAL A 246 7.51 -5.52 2.42
C VAL A 246 7.30 -4.02 2.29
N THR A 247 8.39 -3.27 2.19
CA THR A 247 8.39 -1.81 2.09
C THR A 247 8.71 -1.34 0.67
N LYS A 248 8.54 -0.04 0.43
CA LYS A 248 8.86 0.66 -0.83
C LYS A 248 8.18 0.05 -2.05
N MET A 249 6.94 -0.40 -1.85
CA MET A 249 6.14 -1.02 -2.89
C MET A 249 5.63 -0.02 -3.95
N ASP A 250 5.81 1.27 -3.70
CA ASP A 250 5.54 2.41 -4.61
C ASP A 250 6.66 2.66 -5.62
N GLY A 251 7.86 2.15 -5.36
CA GLY A 251 8.98 2.23 -6.30
C GLY A 251 8.77 1.41 -7.58
N ASP A 252 9.71 1.53 -8.53
CA ASP A 252 9.75 0.70 -9.75
C ASP A 252 10.21 -0.73 -9.41
N THR A 253 9.39 -1.43 -8.64
CA THR A 253 9.68 -2.78 -8.22
C THR A 253 9.12 -3.80 -9.20
N ARG A 254 9.92 -4.81 -9.51
CA ARG A 254 9.47 -5.96 -10.31
C ARG A 254 8.51 -6.87 -9.53
N GLY A 255 8.52 -6.79 -8.18
CA GLY A 255 7.59 -7.45 -7.28
C GLY A 255 7.81 -8.95 -7.05
N GLY A 256 8.75 -9.56 -7.73
CA GLY A 256 9.00 -11.01 -7.65
C GLY A 256 9.54 -11.50 -6.30
N CYS A 257 10.16 -10.62 -5.51
CA CYS A 257 10.64 -10.97 -4.17
C CYS A 257 9.49 -11.44 -3.27
N ILE A 258 8.28 -10.89 -3.41
CA ILE A 258 7.09 -11.28 -2.64
C ILE A 258 6.77 -12.77 -2.84
N LEU A 259 6.76 -13.23 -4.11
CA LEU A 259 6.52 -14.63 -4.45
C LEU A 259 7.62 -15.54 -3.91
N SER A 260 8.87 -15.09 -3.97
CA SER A 260 10.04 -15.88 -3.57
C SER A 260 10.20 -15.98 -2.06
N ILE A 261 9.99 -14.90 -1.30
CA ILE A 261 10.18 -14.86 0.16
C ILE A 261 9.30 -15.91 0.85
N LYS A 262 8.00 -15.91 0.56
CA LYS A 262 7.08 -16.90 1.15
C LYS A 262 7.45 -18.32 0.79
N ALA A 263 7.79 -18.56 -0.49
CA ALA A 263 8.15 -19.90 -0.97
C ALA A 263 9.45 -20.43 -0.34
N VAL A 264 10.43 -19.54 -0.05
CA VAL A 264 11.73 -19.92 0.51
C VAL A 264 11.70 -20.02 2.03
N THR A 265 11.02 -19.09 2.73
CA THR A 265 11.03 -19.02 4.20
C THR A 265 9.85 -19.74 4.86
N GLY A 266 8.78 -20.01 4.12
CA GLY A 266 7.52 -20.51 4.68
C GLY A 266 6.74 -19.48 5.51
N LYS A 267 7.29 -18.27 5.74
CA LYS A 267 6.70 -17.26 6.61
C LYS A 267 5.70 -16.37 5.85
N PRO A 268 4.58 -15.99 6.48
CA PRO A 268 3.58 -15.15 5.84
C PRO A 268 4.09 -13.71 5.67
N ILE A 269 3.70 -13.06 4.58
CA ILE A 269 3.77 -11.61 4.48
C ILE A 269 2.56 -11.05 5.23
N LYS A 270 2.80 -10.14 6.18
CA LYS A 270 1.73 -9.56 7.02
C LYS A 270 1.34 -8.16 6.59
N PHE A 271 2.33 -7.36 6.19
CA PHE A 271 2.12 -5.97 5.82
C PHE A 271 2.86 -5.61 4.55
N VAL A 272 2.30 -4.64 3.84
CA VAL A 272 2.97 -3.90 2.75
C VAL A 272 2.94 -2.41 3.07
N SER A 273 4.02 -1.73 2.74
CA SER A 273 4.14 -0.29 2.92
C SER A 273 4.42 0.39 1.59
N THR A 274 3.60 1.37 1.25
CA THR A 274 3.66 2.16 0.02
C THR A 274 3.90 3.63 0.38
N GLY A 275 4.96 4.24 -0.18
CA GLY A 275 5.29 5.64 0.07
C GLY A 275 5.71 5.96 1.51
N GLU A 276 5.93 7.26 1.76
CA GLU A 276 6.50 7.76 3.02
C GLU A 276 5.44 8.17 4.06
N LYS A 277 4.17 8.34 3.66
CA LYS A 277 3.09 8.76 4.56
C LYS A 277 2.88 7.73 5.69
N MET A 278 2.67 8.20 6.92
CA MET A 278 2.51 7.32 8.09
C MET A 278 1.27 6.43 8.00
N GLU A 279 0.24 6.84 7.31
CA GLU A 279 -0.99 6.08 7.07
C GLU A 279 -0.83 4.99 6.01
N ALA A 280 0.25 5.04 5.20
CA ALA A 280 0.48 4.13 4.08
C ALA A 280 1.06 2.78 4.54
N LEU A 281 0.27 2.05 5.31
CA LEU A 281 0.52 0.68 5.77
C LEU A 281 -0.74 -0.15 5.56
N ASP A 282 -0.66 -1.11 4.67
CA ASP A 282 -1.76 -2.00 4.33
C ASP A 282 -1.47 -3.43 4.82
N ILE A 283 -2.53 -4.15 5.21
CA ILE A 283 -2.45 -5.60 5.45
C ILE A 283 -2.22 -6.29 4.11
N PHE A 284 -1.37 -7.30 4.09
CA PHE A 284 -1.12 -8.08 2.90
C PHE A 284 -2.26 -9.10 2.66
N TYR A 285 -2.98 -8.92 1.56
CA TYR A 285 -4.02 -9.85 1.10
C TYR A 285 -3.54 -10.55 -0.17
N PRO A 286 -3.17 -11.84 -0.11
CA PRO A 286 -2.65 -12.58 -1.26
C PRO A 286 -3.50 -12.51 -2.52
N SER A 287 -4.83 -12.69 -2.39
CA SER A 287 -5.75 -12.64 -3.52
C SER A 287 -5.79 -11.27 -4.21
N ARG A 288 -5.76 -10.16 -3.43
CA ARG A 288 -5.75 -8.80 -3.99
C ARG A 288 -4.45 -8.48 -4.72
N ILE A 289 -3.34 -9.01 -4.22
CA ILE A 289 -2.05 -8.88 -4.92
C ILE A 289 -2.06 -9.71 -6.20
N ALA A 290 -2.64 -10.92 -6.20
CA ALA A 290 -2.82 -11.73 -7.40
C ALA A 290 -3.70 -11.01 -8.44
N ASP A 291 -4.81 -10.37 -8.02
CA ASP A 291 -5.64 -9.52 -8.89
C ASP A 291 -4.82 -8.38 -9.52
N ARG A 292 -3.99 -7.69 -8.74
CA ARG A 292 -3.12 -6.61 -9.23
C ARG A 292 -2.06 -7.12 -10.21
N ILE A 293 -1.42 -8.26 -9.92
CA ILE A 293 -0.45 -8.90 -10.82
C ILE A 293 -1.10 -9.28 -12.16
N LEU A 294 -2.36 -9.67 -12.16
CA LEU A 294 -3.11 -10.03 -13.37
C LEU A 294 -3.79 -8.85 -14.08
N GLY A 295 -3.57 -7.62 -13.60
CA GLY A 295 -4.18 -6.41 -14.17
C GLY A 295 -5.70 -6.34 -13.97
N MET A 296 -6.25 -7.10 -13.03
CA MET A 296 -7.68 -7.13 -12.70
C MET A 296 -8.11 -5.98 -11.76
N GLY A 297 -7.13 -5.21 -11.25
CA GLY A 297 -7.34 -4.15 -10.30
C GLY A 297 -7.57 -4.67 -8.88
N ASP A 298 -7.69 -3.74 -7.92
CA ASP A 298 -7.99 -4.05 -6.52
C ASP A 298 -9.16 -3.17 -6.04
N VAL A 299 -10.34 -3.45 -6.56
CA VAL A 299 -11.55 -2.69 -6.26
C VAL A 299 -11.93 -2.77 -4.77
N VAL A 300 -11.64 -3.89 -4.12
CA VAL A 300 -11.97 -4.08 -2.69
C VAL A 300 -11.14 -3.14 -1.83
N SER A 301 -9.82 -3.08 -2.03
CA SER A 301 -8.95 -2.13 -1.30
C SER A 301 -9.33 -0.68 -1.59
N LEU A 302 -9.73 -0.35 -2.83
CA LEU A 302 -10.20 0.99 -3.17
C LEU A 302 -11.46 1.35 -2.38
N VAL A 303 -12.44 0.44 -2.30
CA VAL A 303 -13.69 0.64 -1.55
C VAL A 303 -13.41 0.75 -0.05
N GLU A 304 -12.52 -0.08 0.51
CA GLU A 304 -12.13 -0.01 1.91
C GLU A 304 -11.45 1.32 2.24
N LYS A 305 -10.48 1.77 1.43
CA LYS A 305 -9.83 3.08 1.60
C LYS A 305 -10.85 4.23 1.49
N ALA A 306 -11.78 4.13 0.56
CA ALA A 306 -12.86 5.10 0.45
C ALA A 306 -13.76 5.10 1.71
N GLN A 307 -14.10 3.94 2.25
CA GLN A 307 -14.92 3.83 3.46
C GLN A 307 -14.21 4.33 4.72
N GLU A 308 -12.90 4.09 4.87
CA GLU A 308 -12.10 4.60 6.00
C GLU A 308 -12.07 6.14 6.07
N GLN A 309 -12.14 6.80 4.90
CA GLN A 309 -12.14 8.26 4.79
C GLN A 309 -13.56 8.87 4.77
N TYR A 310 -14.59 8.03 4.75
CA TYR A 310 -15.96 8.44 4.50
C TYR A 310 -16.73 8.56 5.83
N ASP A 311 -16.89 9.80 6.33
CA ASP A 311 -17.86 10.04 7.40
C ASP A 311 -19.28 10.05 6.81
N GLU A 312 -20.08 9.05 7.17
CA GLU A 312 -21.46 8.90 6.68
C GLU A 312 -22.32 10.15 6.98
N LYS A 313 -22.03 10.85 8.08
CA LYS A 313 -22.73 12.10 8.44
C LYS A 313 -22.35 13.24 7.50
N GLU A 314 -21.06 13.39 7.19
CA GLU A 314 -20.56 14.39 6.25
C GLU A 314 -21.10 14.12 4.83
N ALA A 315 -21.14 12.87 4.41
CA ALA A 315 -21.70 12.48 3.12
C ALA A 315 -23.20 12.77 3.00
N ARG A 316 -23.96 12.49 4.04
CA ARG A 316 -25.41 12.84 4.06
C ARG A 316 -25.62 14.35 4.06
N ALA A 317 -24.77 15.11 4.79
CA ALA A 317 -24.80 16.56 4.78
C ALA A 317 -24.44 17.13 3.41
N LEU A 318 -23.38 16.62 2.77
CA LEU A 318 -22.96 16.99 1.41
C LEU A 318 -24.06 16.69 0.38
N LYS A 319 -24.69 15.51 0.43
CA LYS A 319 -25.81 15.15 -0.44
C LYS A 319 -26.97 16.14 -0.31
N LYS A 320 -27.32 16.56 0.91
CA LYS A 320 -28.33 17.60 1.15
C LYS A 320 -27.90 18.95 0.56
N LYS A 321 -26.66 19.39 0.76
CA LYS A 321 -26.14 20.63 0.20
C LYS A 321 -26.18 20.63 -1.35
N ILE A 322 -25.80 19.52 -1.99
CA ILE A 322 -25.84 19.37 -3.45
C ILE A 322 -27.30 19.47 -3.95
N ALA A 323 -28.23 18.76 -3.30
CA ALA A 323 -29.66 18.78 -3.65
C ALA A 323 -30.25 20.21 -3.55
N HIS A 324 -29.79 21.01 -2.58
CA HIS A 324 -30.25 22.40 -2.40
C HIS A 324 -29.40 23.42 -3.19
N ASN A 325 -28.55 22.97 -4.12
CA ASN A 325 -27.65 23.81 -4.92
C ASN A 325 -26.64 24.67 -4.10
N GLN A 326 -26.28 24.18 -2.91
CA GLN A 326 -25.37 24.80 -1.94
C GLN A 326 -23.95 24.21 -1.99
N PHE A 327 -23.53 23.65 -3.13
CA PHE A 327 -22.16 23.18 -3.33
C PHE A 327 -21.27 24.39 -3.69
N THR A 328 -20.30 24.69 -2.83
CA THR A 328 -19.44 25.88 -2.89
C THR A 328 -17.96 25.47 -3.04
N PHE A 329 -17.05 26.46 -3.11
CA PHE A 329 -15.61 26.16 -3.10
C PHE A 329 -15.11 25.56 -1.78
N ASN A 330 -15.83 25.73 -0.67
CA ASN A 330 -15.49 25.06 0.58
C ASN A 330 -15.68 23.54 0.45
N GLU A 331 -16.86 23.08 0.01
CA GLU A 331 -17.10 21.66 -0.20
C GLU A 331 -16.19 21.06 -1.28
N PHE A 332 -15.88 21.85 -2.33
CA PHE A 332 -14.95 21.40 -3.36
C PHE A 332 -13.53 21.23 -2.81
N TYR A 333 -13.09 22.14 -1.93
CA TYR A 333 -11.80 22.05 -1.25
C TYR A 333 -11.73 20.85 -0.31
N ASP A 334 -12.79 20.62 0.49
CA ASP A 334 -12.88 19.48 1.40
C ASP A 334 -12.82 18.15 0.62
N GLN A 335 -13.48 18.06 -0.54
CA GLN A 335 -13.39 16.90 -1.43
C GLN A 335 -11.97 16.68 -1.97
N LEU A 336 -11.27 17.76 -2.37
CA LEU A 336 -9.87 17.68 -2.80
C LEU A 336 -8.97 17.16 -1.67
N GLN A 337 -9.17 17.63 -0.44
CA GLN A 337 -8.41 17.19 0.73
C GLN A 337 -8.70 15.70 1.05
N GLN A 338 -9.95 15.25 0.93
CA GLN A 338 -10.30 13.84 1.10
C GLN A 338 -9.60 12.96 0.08
N VAL A 339 -9.59 13.35 -1.21
CA VAL A 339 -8.89 12.61 -2.27
C VAL A 339 -7.38 12.53 -1.99
N GLN A 340 -6.77 13.64 -1.53
CA GLN A 340 -5.34 13.65 -1.17
C GLN A 340 -5.02 12.72 0.02
N LYS A 341 -5.93 12.60 0.98
CA LYS A 341 -5.78 11.70 2.14
C LYS A 341 -5.89 10.21 1.76
N MET A 342 -6.61 9.87 0.69
CA MET A 342 -6.74 8.48 0.22
C MET A 342 -5.45 7.89 -0.35
N GLY A 343 -4.43 8.70 -0.59
CA GLY A 343 -3.13 8.27 -1.10
C GLY A 343 -2.74 8.93 -2.42
N ASN A 344 -1.72 8.38 -3.10
CA ASN A 344 -1.29 8.87 -4.40
C ASN A 344 -2.37 8.53 -5.46
N MET A 345 -2.71 9.50 -6.31
CA MET A 345 -3.71 9.32 -7.38
C MET A 345 -3.33 8.20 -8.35
N LYS A 346 -2.03 7.99 -8.58
CA LYS A 346 -1.53 6.89 -9.42
C LYS A 346 -1.83 5.54 -8.81
N ASP A 347 -1.67 5.41 -7.49
CA ASP A 347 -1.97 4.17 -6.76
C ASP A 347 -3.47 3.86 -6.74
N LEU A 348 -4.30 4.90 -6.54
CA LEU A 348 -5.76 4.76 -6.57
C LEU A 348 -6.28 4.36 -7.95
N ALA A 349 -5.71 4.95 -9.00
CA ALA A 349 -6.03 4.61 -10.38
C ALA A 349 -5.60 3.18 -10.73
N GLY A 350 -4.45 2.73 -10.22
CA GLY A 350 -3.97 1.35 -10.38
C GLY A 350 -4.86 0.29 -9.72
N MET A 351 -5.74 0.69 -8.80
CA MET A 351 -6.73 -0.21 -8.20
C MET A 351 -7.97 -0.42 -9.09
N LEU A 352 -8.16 0.40 -10.12
CA LEU A 352 -9.27 0.27 -11.06
C LEU A 352 -8.89 -0.59 -12.26
N PRO A 353 -9.72 -1.59 -12.65
CA PRO A 353 -9.44 -2.46 -13.78
C PRO A 353 -9.22 -1.66 -15.07
N GLY A 354 -8.06 -1.85 -15.73
CA GLY A 354 -7.73 -1.23 -17.01
C GLY A 354 -7.31 0.24 -16.98
N MET A 355 -7.34 0.91 -15.81
CA MET A 355 -6.90 2.30 -15.67
C MET A 355 -5.37 2.44 -15.62
N ASP A 356 -4.64 1.41 -15.20
CA ASP A 356 -3.17 1.36 -15.23
C ASP A 356 -2.61 1.72 -16.62
N LYS A 357 -3.26 1.22 -17.68
CA LYS A 357 -2.85 1.47 -19.06
C LYS A 357 -3.21 2.87 -19.55
N ALA A 358 -4.35 3.41 -19.09
CA ALA A 358 -4.81 4.74 -19.49
C ALA A 358 -3.98 5.87 -18.86
N LEU A 359 -3.33 5.61 -17.72
CA LEU A 359 -2.54 6.59 -16.97
C LEU A 359 -1.03 6.32 -17.03
N LYS A 360 -0.58 5.33 -17.81
CA LYS A 360 0.83 4.92 -17.90
C LYS A 360 1.75 6.08 -18.35
N ASP A 361 1.24 6.96 -19.21
CA ASP A 361 1.96 8.11 -19.74
C ASP A 361 1.59 9.44 -19.05
N VAL A 362 0.77 9.39 -18.00
CA VAL A 362 0.35 10.59 -17.26
C VAL A 362 1.14 10.63 -15.95
N ASP A 363 2.16 11.47 -15.95
CA ASP A 363 2.88 11.80 -14.71
C ASP A 363 2.00 12.79 -13.91
N ILE A 364 1.37 12.31 -12.85
CA ILE A 364 0.60 13.14 -11.92
C ILE A 364 1.51 13.37 -10.71
N PRO A 365 2.18 14.53 -10.62
CA PRO A 365 3.03 14.84 -9.49
C PRO A 365 2.22 14.85 -8.19
N ASP A 366 2.81 14.46 -7.06
CA ASP A 366 2.17 14.50 -5.75
C ASP A 366 1.69 15.91 -5.37
N ASP A 367 2.23 16.92 -6.02
CA ASP A 367 1.86 18.34 -5.84
C ASP A 367 0.89 18.89 -6.89
N ALA A 368 0.32 18.05 -7.75
CA ALA A 368 -0.61 18.45 -8.81
C ALA A 368 -1.79 19.33 -8.32
N PHE A 369 -2.19 19.16 -7.08
CA PHE A 369 -3.27 19.92 -6.46
C PHE A 369 -2.82 21.21 -5.77
N LYS A 370 -1.51 21.42 -5.53
CA LYS A 370 -1.00 22.62 -4.85
C LYS A 370 -1.43 23.94 -5.50
N PRO A 371 -1.39 24.10 -6.84
CA PRO A 371 -1.87 25.32 -7.48
C PRO A 371 -3.37 25.55 -7.25
N THR A 372 -4.18 24.50 -7.34
CA THR A 372 -5.64 24.56 -7.08
C THR A 372 -5.93 24.97 -5.64
N GLU A 373 -5.22 24.37 -4.69
CA GLU A 373 -5.31 24.68 -3.27
C GLU A 373 -4.91 26.15 -2.99
N ALA A 374 -3.82 26.64 -3.57
CA ALA A 374 -3.37 28.01 -3.45
C ALA A 374 -4.41 29.00 -3.98
N ILE A 375 -5.03 28.71 -5.13
CA ILE A 375 -6.11 29.52 -5.71
C ILE A 375 -7.30 29.59 -4.74
N ILE A 376 -7.78 28.46 -4.22
CA ILE A 376 -8.93 28.45 -3.30
C ILE A 376 -8.60 29.14 -1.98
N LYS A 377 -7.39 28.95 -1.43
CA LYS A 377 -6.94 29.64 -0.21
C LYS A 377 -6.84 31.15 -0.39
N SER A 378 -6.57 31.63 -1.61
CA SER A 378 -6.50 33.09 -1.94
C SER A 378 -7.88 33.71 -2.13
N MET A 379 -8.96 32.94 -2.13
CA MET A 379 -10.33 33.48 -2.14
C MET A 379 -10.75 33.91 -0.74
N THR A 380 -11.53 35.00 -0.66
CA THR A 380 -12.17 35.40 0.59
C THR A 380 -13.27 34.42 0.99
N PRO A 381 -13.68 34.35 2.28
CA PRO A 381 -14.79 33.48 2.71
C PRO A 381 -16.05 33.70 1.86
N TYR A 382 -16.40 34.96 1.58
CA TYR A 382 -17.54 35.31 0.73
C TYR A 382 -17.43 34.75 -0.70
N GLU A 383 -16.24 34.83 -1.32
CA GLU A 383 -16.00 34.30 -2.67
C GLU A 383 -16.04 32.79 -2.74
N LYS A 384 -15.68 32.10 -1.67
CA LYS A 384 -15.79 30.63 -1.57
C LYS A 384 -17.23 30.19 -1.49
N GLU A 385 -18.07 30.93 -0.76
CA GLU A 385 -19.50 30.64 -0.59
C GLU A 385 -20.34 31.07 -1.80
N HIS A 386 -19.88 32.14 -2.52
CA HIS A 386 -20.60 32.74 -3.65
C HIS A 386 -19.77 32.69 -4.94
N PRO A 387 -19.60 31.53 -5.57
CA PRO A 387 -18.77 31.36 -6.79
C PRO A 387 -19.18 32.30 -7.93
N GLU A 388 -20.45 32.66 -7.99
CA GLU A 388 -21.03 33.57 -8.99
C GLU A 388 -20.48 34.99 -8.92
N CYS A 389 -19.92 35.40 -7.79
CA CYS A 389 -19.38 36.76 -7.62
C CYS A 389 -17.98 36.94 -8.25
N LEU A 390 -17.34 35.87 -8.76
CA LEU A 390 -15.98 35.86 -9.31
C LEU A 390 -15.90 36.58 -10.67
N ASN A 391 -15.84 37.89 -10.66
CA ASN A 391 -15.61 38.72 -11.84
C ASN A 391 -14.10 38.85 -12.22
N GLY A 392 -13.79 39.52 -13.32
CA GLY A 392 -12.43 39.61 -13.85
C GLY A 392 -11.43 40.21 -12.86
N SER A 393 -11.78 41.28 -12.11
CA SER A 393 -10.88 41.93 -11.14
C SER A 393 -10.60 41.02 -9.93
N ARG A 394 -11.60 40.28 -9.46
CA ARG A 394 -11.42 39.30 -8.37
C ARG A 394 -10.54 38.13 -8.82
N ARG A 395 -10.73 37.61 -10.02
CA ARG A 395 -9.87 36.56 -10.58
C ARG A 395 -8.42 37.01 -10.73
N GLN A 396 -8.19 38.28 -11.14
CA GLN A 396 -6.84 38.86 -11.18
C GLN A 396 -6.19 38.91 -9.78
N ARG A 397 -6.94 39.38 -8.78
CA ARG A 397 -6.44 39.43 -7.39
C ARG A 397 -6.13 38.05 -6.85
N ILE A 398 -7.01 37.09 -7.10
CA ILE A 398 -6.82 35.67 -6.68
C ILE A 398 -5.57 35.10 -7.36
N ALA A 399 -5.38 35.29 -8.66
CA ALA A 399 -4.22 34.84 -9.39
C ALA A 399 -2.92 35.42 -8.80
N LYS A 400 -2.90 36.71 -8.52
CA LYS A 400 -1.74 37.36 -7.88
C LYS A 400 -1.48 36.80 -6.47
N GLY A 401 -2.52 36.57 -5.68
CA GLY A 401 -2.41 36.08 -4.30
C GLY A 401 -1.97 34.65 -4.21
N SER A 402 -2.31 33.81 -5.20
CA SER A 402 -1.97 32.38 -5.27
C SER A 402 -0.64 32.11 -6.00
N GLY A 403 -0.02 33.13 -6.61
CA GLY A 403 1.18 32.93 -7.44
C GLY A 403 0.90 32.17 -8.75
N THR A 404 -0.37 32.13 -9.22
CA THR A 404 -0.80 31.43 -10.44
C THR A 404 -1.21 32.43 -11.52
N THR A 405 -1.59 31.97 -12.70
CA THR A 405 -2.07 32.78 -13.80
C THR A 405 -3.59 32.98 -13.75
N ILE A 406 -4.11 34.01 -14.42
CA ILE A 406 -5.56 34.19 -14.61
C ILE A 406 -6.16 33.02 -15.37
N ALA A 407 -5.40 32.43 -16.28
CA ALA A 407 -5.82 31.25 -17.04
C ALA A 407 -6.07 30.04 -16.11
N ASP A 408 -5.21 29.84 -15.10
CA ASP A 408 -5.36 28.78 -14.11
C ASP A 408 -6.60 29.00 -13.24
N VAL A 409 -6.84 30.23 -12.80
CA VAL A 409 -8.06 30.58 -12.04
C VAL A 409 -9.31 30.33 -12.89
N ASN A 410 -9.31 30.74 -14.17
CA ASN A 410 -10.43 30.46 -15.08
C ASN A 410 -10.66 28.97 -15.31
N LYS A 411 -9.58 28.18 -15.45
CA LYS A 411 -9.63 26.74 -15.59
C LYS A 411 -10.27 26.10 -14.36
N LEU A 412 -9.85 26.50 -13.16
CA LEU A 412 -10.42 26.01 -11.91
C LEU A 412 -11.91 26.33 -11.77
N VAL A 413 -12.31 27.57 -12.05
CA VAL A 413 -13.73 27.96 -11.99
C VAL A 413 -14.58 27.12 -12.95
N LYS A 414 -14.08 26.88 -14.17
CA LYS A 414 -14.75 26.02 -15.15
C LYS A 414 -14.85 24.58 -14.68
N GLN A 415 -13.78 24.03 -14.10
CA GLN A 415 -13.78 22.68 -13.53
C GLN A 415 -14.78 22.56 -12.37
N PHE A 416 -14.80 23.53 -11.47
CA PHE A 416 -15.76 23.61 -10.37
C PHE A 416 -17.21 23.59 -10.87
N GLU A 417 -17.53 24.42 -11.88
CA GLU A 417 -18.88 24.44 -12.45
C GLU A 417 -19.27 23.11 -13.11
N GLN A 418 -18.33 22.46 -13.79
CA GLN A 418 -18.57 21.14 -14.38
C GLN A 418 -18.82 20.08 -13.30
N THR A 419 -17.99 20.07 -12.24
CA THR A 419 -18.15 19.15 -11.10
C THR A 419 -19.50 19.37 -10.41
N ARG A 420 -19.88 20.63 -10.17
CA ARG A 420 -21.17 20.97 -9.57
C ARG A 420 -22.36 20.48 -10.40
N LYS A 421 -22.29 20.60 -11.73
CA LYS A 421 -23.32 20.07 -12.65
C LYS A 421 -23.39 18.54 -12.60
N MET A 422 -22.24 17.86 -12.64
CA MET A 422 -22.21 16.39 -12.57
C MET A 422 -22.74 15.85 -11.26
N MET A 423 -22.36 16.45 -10.13
CA MET A 423 -22.86 16.06 -8.81
C MET A 423 -24.38 16.26 -8.68
N LYS A 424 -24.91 17.36 -9.20
CA LYS A 424 -26.35 17.57 -9.23
C LYS A 424 -27.09 16.51 -10.04
N MET A 425 -26.59 16.16 -11.23
CA MET A 425 -27.16 15.10 -12.05
C MET A 425 -27.09 13.71 -11.35
N ALA A 426 -26.05 13.46 -10.57
CA ALA A 426 -25.90 12.21 -9.81
C ALA A 426 -26.91 12.11 -8.66
N VAL A 427 -27.19 13.21 -7.96
CA VAL A 427 -28.16 13.26 -6.86
C VAL A 427 -29.60 13.18 -7.38
N ASP A 428 -29.89 13.81 -8.51
CA ASP A 428 -31.23 13.82 -9.15
C ASP A 428 -31.56 12.49 -9.89
N GLY A 429 -30.67 11.49 -9.86
CA GLY A 429 -30.89 10.17 -10.50
C GLY A 429 -30.85 10.17 -12.04
N SER A 430 -30.68 11.33 -12.67
CA SER A 430 -30.65 11.48 -14.14
C SER A 430 -29.40 10.86 -14.80
N LEU A 431 -28.33 10.66 -14.03
CA LEU A 431 -27.10 10.01 -14.50
C LEU A 431 -27.30 8.50 -14.78
N GLN A 432 -28.08 7.82 -13.93
CA GLN A 432 -28.42 6.40 -14.14
C GLN A 432 -29.31 6.17 -15.36
N ALA A 433 -30.20 7.11 -15.67
CA ALA A 433 -31.05 7.05 -16.85
C ALA A 433 -30.24 7.23 -18.16
N ARG A 434 -29.24 8.14 -18.17
CA ARG A 434 -28.38 8.37 -19.34
C ARG A 434 -27.36 7.23 -19.58
N LEU A 435 -26.80 6.62 -18.51
CA LEU A 435 -25.90 5.46 -18.63
C LEU A 435 -26.65 4.20 -19.13
N LYS A 436 -27.95 4.06 -18.82
CA LYS A 436 -28.80 3.00 -19.40
C LYS A 436 -29.12 3.23 -20.88
N GLY A 437 -29.22 4.48 -21.32
CA GLY A 437 -29.47 4.83 -22.74
C GLY A 437 -28.27 4.69 -23.68
N LEU A 438 -27.03 4.53 -23.14
CA LEU A 438 -25.80 4.31 -23.94
C LEU A 438 -25.47 2.80 -24.13
N ARG A 439 -26.33 1.91 -23.64
CA ARG A 439 -26.20 0.43 -23.77
C ARG A 439 -27.14 -0.18 -24.78
N HIS A 440 -27.71 0.64 -25.68
CA HIS A 440 -28.47 0.17 -26.83
C HIS A 440 -27.76 0.54 -28.14
#